data_52c5bf1ae4953f25042fb5fd3a7e46c6
#
_entry.id   52c5bf1ae4953f25042fb5fd3a7e46c6
#
_cell.length_a   1.000
_cell.length_b   1.000
_cell.length_c   1.000
_cell.angle_alpha   90.00
_cell.angle_beta   90.00
_cell.angle_gamma   90.00
#
_symmetry.space_group_name_H-M   'P 1'
#
loop_
_entity.id
_entity.type
_entity.pdbx_description
1 polymer ?
#
loop_
_entity_poly.entity_id
_entity_poly.type
_entity_poly.pdbx_seq_one_letter_code
_entity_poly.pdbx_strand_id
1 'polypeptide(L)'
;IDLMVCETDVEKLKRAMLPLGAPAPSAPNAQYRTRCFLEFTVRGVDVDVMAGFVILENGQEHDCALKPEQVAEHILVRGEDIPLQSLEDWRRYYAWMGRTSKVTMIDGKTMR
;
A
#
# COMPACT_ATOMS: atom_id res chain seq x y z
N ILE A 1 0.05 -2.96 -8.42
CA ILE A 1 -1.07 -2.78 -7.46
C ILE A 1 -0.50 -2.81 -6.05
N ASP A 2 -0.81 -1.81 -5.26
CA ASP A 2 -0.34 -1.70 -3.88
C ASP A 2 -1.48 -2.01 -2.92
N LEU A 3 -1.28 -3.00 -2.05
CA LEU A 3 -2.24 -3.38 -1.02
C LEU A 3 -1.66 -3.11 0.36
N MET A 4 -2.39 -2.35 1.17
CA MET A 4 -2.09 -2.15 2.57
C MET A 4 -2.95 -3.08 3.41
N VAL A 5 -2.34 -3.84 4.31
CA VAL A 5 -3.07 -4.72 5.22
C VAL A 5 -2.62 -4.50 6.66
N CYS A 6 -3.48 -4.84 7.61
CA CYS A 6 -3.10 -4.86 9.02
C CYS A 6 -2.13 -6.02 9.26
N GLU A 7 -1.17 -5.85 10.16
CA GLU A 7 -0.18 -6.90 10.45
C GLU A 7 -0.85 -8.21 10.90
N THR A 8 -1.97 -8.11 11.59
CA THR A 8 -2.72 -9.27 12.05
C THR A 8 -3.36 -10.08 10.92
N ASP A 9 -3.46 -9.49 9.71
CA ASP A 9 -4.09 -10.14 8.56
C ASP A 9 -3.09 -10.74 7.56
N VAL A 10 -1.79 -10.63 7.83
CA VAL A 10 -0.74 -11.08 6.89
C VAL A 10 -0.86 -12.57 6.54
N GLU A 11 -1.04 -13.43 7.54
CA GLU A 11 -1.14 -14.86 7.29
C GLU A 11 -2.40 -15.22 6.50
N LYS A 12 -3.49 -14.54 6.78
CA LYS A 12 -4.74 -14.69 6.04
C LYS A 12 -4.58 -14.25 4.58
N LEU A 13 -3.89 -13.14 4.36
CA LEU A 13 -3.59 -12.66 3.02
C LEU A 13 -2.72 -13.63 2.25
N LYS A 14 -1.66 -14.17 2.86
CA LYS A 14 -0.79 -15.16 2.22
C LYS A 14 -1.60 -16.35 1.72
N ARG A 15 -2.50 -16.88 2.55
CA ARG A 15 -3.35 -18.00 2.17
C ARG A 15 -4.27 -17.68 0.99
N ALA A 16 -4.73 -16.43 0.90
CA ALA A 16 -5.56 -15.99 -0.22
C ALA A 16 -4.75 -15.78 -1.50
N MET A 17 -3.51 -15.30 -1.39
CA MET A 17 -2.68 -14.94 -2.56
C MET A 17 -1.94 -16.11 -3.17
N LEU A 18 -1.46 -17.08 -2.38
CA LEU A 18 -0.67 -18.18 -2.90
C LEU A 18 -1.33 -18.97 -4.03
N PRO A 19 -2.64 -19.26 -4.01
CA PRO A 19 -3.30 -19.91 -5.14
C PRO A 19 -3.39 -19.05 -6.40
N LEU A 20 -3.25 -17.73 -6.28
CA LEU A 20 -3.41 -16.78 -7.38
C LEU A 20 -2.10 -16.45 -8.09
N GLY A 21 -0.98 -16.51 -7.37
CA GLY A 21 0.31 -16.16 -7.95
C GLY A 21 1.47 -16.55 -7.06
N ALA A 22 2.66 -16.61 -7.65
CA ALA A 22 3.88 -16.96 -6.91
C ALA A 22 4.42 -15.75 -6.14
N PRO A 23 4.93 -15.95 -4.92
CA PRO A 23 5.65 -14.89 -4.24
C PRO A 23 6.98 -14.63 -4.95
N ALA A 24 7.36 -13.36 -5.05
CA ALA A 24 8.65 -12.93 -5.58
C ALA A 24 9.56 -12.51 -4.43
N PRO A 25 10.89 -12.70 -4.55
CA PRO A 25 11.81 -12.21 -3.53
C PRO A 25 11.82 -10.68 -3.51
N SER A 26 11.74 -10.09 -2.31
CA SER A 26 11.80 -8.65 -2.13
C SER A 26 13.25 -8.22 -1.92
N ALA A 27 13.66 -7.15 -2.59
CA ALA A 27 14.95 -6.52 -2.35
C ALA A 27 14.82 -5.47 -1.24
N PRO A 28 15.78 -5.38 -0.30
CA PRO A 28 15.76 -4.31 0.69
C PRO A 28 15.83 -2.94 0.03
N ASN A 29 15.05 -1.98 0.57
CA ASN A 29 15.06 -0.60 0.11
C ASN A 29 15.32 0.31 1.31
N ALA A 30 16.36 1.15 1.22
CA ALA A 30 16.78 2.02 2.32
C ALA A 30 15.72 3.08 2.70
N GLN A 31 14.77 3.37 1.81
CA GLN A 31 13.69 4.32 2.06
C GLN A 31 12.62 3.79 3.02
N TYR A 32 12.54 2.46 3.16
CA TYR A 32 11.45 1.84 3.91
C TYR A 32 11.97 0.96 5.04
N ARG A 33 11.28 1.01 6.17
CA ARG A 33 11.46 0.09 7.29
C ARG A 33 10.19 -0.69 7.56
N THR A 34 9.47 -1.01 6.50
CA THR A 34 8.21 -1.74 6.54
C THR A 34 8.42 -3.11 7.19
N ARG A 35 7.56 -3.44 8.16
CA ARG A 35 7.70 -4.68 8.94
C ARG A 35 7.45 -5.93 8.13
N CYS A 36 6.53 -5.87 7.18
CA CYS A 36 6.27 -6.98 6.27
C CYS A 36 5.98 -6.45 4.86
N PHE A 37 6.81 -6.85 3.91
CA PHE A 37 6.63 -6.50 2.50
C PHE A 37 6.66 -7.76 1.67
N LEU A 38 5.60 -8.00 0.91
CA LEU A 38 5.45 -9.18 0.07
C LEU A 38 5.16 -8.74 -1.36
N GLU A 39 5.80 -9.43 -2.30
CA GLU A 39 5.56 -9.21 -3.73
C GLU A 39 5.00 -10.48 -4.34
N PHE A 40 3.95 -10.32 -5.15
CA PHE A 40 3.34 -11.42 -5.90
C PHE A 40 3.18 -11.01 -7.36
N THR A 41 3.19 -12.00 -8.25
CA THR A 41 2.80 -11.79 -9.64
C THR A 41 1.54 -12.60 -9.90
N VAL A 42 0.46 -11.90 -10.27
CA VAL A 42 -0.84 -12.51 -10.53
C VAL A 42 -1.22 -12.19 -11.96
N ARG A 43 -1.23 -13.21 -12.82
CA ARG A 43 -1.57 -13.05 -14.25
C ARG A 43 -0.74 -11.96 -14.94
N GLY A 44 0.55 -11.89 -14.62
CA GLY A 44 1.46 -10.90 -15.19
C GLY A 44 1.38 -9.51 -14.55
N VAL A 45 0.57 -9.33 -13.52
CA VAL A 45 0.45 -8.06 -12.79
C VAL A 45 1.19 -8.16 -11.46
N ASP A 46 2.05 -7.19 -11.19
CA ASP A 46 2.75 -7.12 -9.92
C ASP A 46 1.81 -6.59 -8.83
N VAL A 47 1.77 -7.31 -7.70
CA VAL A 47 0.98 -6.95 -6.53
C VAL A 47 1.92 -6.85 -5.34
N ASP A 48 2.04 -5.66 -4.79
CA ASP A 48 2.85 -5.38 -3.62
C ASP A 48 1.95 -5.30 -2.39
N VAL A 49 2.31 -6.05 -1.35
CA VAL A 49 1.56 -6.07 -0.10
C VAL A 49 2.42 -5.53 1.02
N MET A 50 1.91 -4.52 1.72
CA MET A 50 2.60 -3.88 2.82
C MET A 50 1.80 -4.01 4.11
N ALA A 51 2.45 -4.48 5.16
CA ALA A 51 1.90 -4.50 6.51
C ALA A 51 2.92 -3.86 7.45
N GLY A 52 2.46 -2.99 8.35
CA GLY A 52 3.36 -2.21 9.17
C GLY A 52 4.24 -1.29 8.32
N PHE A 53 3.63 -0.58 7.39
CA PHE A 53 4.32 0.29 6.43
C PHE A 53 5.02 1.44 7.16
N VAL A 54 6.32 1.59 6.92
CA VAL A 54 7.15 2.64 7.54
C VAL A 54 7.99 3.30 6.46
N ILE A 55 7.90 4.63 6.38
CA ILE A 55 8.67 5.43 5.42
C ILE A 55 9.76 6.19 6.17
N LEU A 56 10.98 6.17 5.64
CA LEU A 56 12.09 6.98 6.12
C LEU A 56 12.17 8.26 5.30
N GLU A 57 12.13 9.39 6.00
CA GLU A 57 12.35 10.71 5.40
C GLU A 57 13.38 11.45 6.24
N ASN A 58 14.53 11.77 5.64
CA ASN A 58 15.60 12.51 6.32
C ASN A 58 15.98 11.90 7.69
N GLY A 59 16.05 10.57 7.75
CA GLY A 59 16.37 9.86 8.98
C GLY A 59 15.23 9.72 9.98
N GLN A 60 14.06 10.28 9.68
CA GLN A 60 12.88 10.18 10.53
C GLN A 60 11.96 9.07 10.02
N GLU A 61 11.50 8.22 10.94
CA GLU A 61 10.54 7.16 10.62
C GLU A 61 9.11 7.70 10.72
N HIS A 62 8.34 7.48 9.66
CA HIS A 62 6.90 7.75 9.65
C HIS A 62 6.17 6.41 9.65
N ASP A 63 5.47 6.11 10.72
CA ASP A 63 4.68 4.90 10.84
C ASP A 63 3.35 5.09 10.10
N CYS A 64 3.20 4.37 8.99
CA CYS A 64 2.03 4.43 8.13
C CYS A 64 1.24 3.11 8.16
N ALA A 65 1.36 2.33 9.24
CA ALA A 65 0.64 1.07 9.38
C ALA A 65 -0.87 1.30 9.27
N LEU A 66 -1.54 0.46 8.48
CA LEU A 66 -2.98 0.58 8.27
C LEU A 66 -3.76 0.31 9.55
N LYS A 67 -4.70 1.21 9.83
CA LYS A 67 -5.68 1.05 10.91
C LYS A 67 -7.07 0.94 10.27
N PRO A 68 -7.98 0.13 10.84
CA PRO A 68 -9.32 -0.05 10.26
C PRO A 68 -10.07 1.25 9.99
N GLU A 69 -9.91 2.25 10.86
CA GLU A 69 -10.55 3.56 10.71
C GLU A 69 -10.05 4.39 9.54
N GLN A 70 -8.95 3.98 8.91
CA GLN A 70 -8.38 4.66 7.75
C GLN A 70 -9.02 4.23 6.43
N VAL A 71 -9.89 3.23 6.44
CA VAL A 71 -10.69 2.89 5.26
C VAL A 71 -11.74 3.97 5.09
N ALA A 72 -11.53 4.86 4.12
CA ALA A 72 -12.34 6.07 3.94
C ALA A 72 -13.61 5.81 3.12
N GLU A 73 -13.55 4.89 2.18
CA GLU A 73 -14.67 4.60 1.28
C GLU A 73 -14.57 3.19 0.70
N HIS A 74 -15.63 2.75 0.08
CA HIS A 74 -15.68 1.50 -0.66
C HIS A 74 -16.19 1.79 -2.05
N ILE A 75 -15.62 1.10 -3.05
CA ILE A 75 -16.10 1.18 -4.43
C ILE A 75 -16.47 -0.20 -4.93
N LEU A 76 -17.36 -0.28 -5.88
CA LEU A 76 -17.70 -1.54 -6.55
C LEU A 76 -16.92 -1.64 -7.85
N VAL A 77 -16.19 -2.75 -8.01
CA VAL A 77 -15.50 -3.09 -9.25
C VAL A 77 -15.95 -4.49 -9.65
N ARG A 78 -16.70 -4.58 -10.73
CA ARG A 78 -17.26 -5.85 -11.23
C ARG A 78 -18.05 -6.59 -10.14
N GLY A 79 -18.83 -5.86 -9.36
CA GLY A 79 -19.63 -6.43 -8.27
C GLY A 79 -18.88 -6.73 -6.98
N GLU A 80 -17.57 -6.53 -6.95
CA GLU A 80 -16.78 -6.74 -5.75
C GLU A 80 -16.58 -5.44 -5.00
N ASP A 81 -16.73 -5.49 -3.68
CA ASP A 81 -16.56 -4.35 -2.80
C ASP A 81 -15.06 -4.17 -2.48
N ILE A 82 -14.51 -3.03 -2.88
CA ILE A 82 -13.08 -2.72 -2.71
C ILE A 82 -12.95 -1.59 -1.68
N PRO A 83 -12.32 -1.85 -0.53
CA PRO A 83 -12.05 -0.80 0.44
C PRO A 83 -10.90 0.09 -0.02
N LEU A 84 -11.06 1.39 0.16
CA LEU A 84 -10.04 2.38 -0.22
C LEU A 84 -9.63 3.24 0.95
N GLN A 85 -8.34 3.45 1.09
CA GLN A 85 -7.77 4.45 1.98
C GLN A 85 -7.88 5.82 1.33
N SER A 86 -7.91 6.90 2.12
CA SER A 86 -8.10 8.25 1.59
C SER A 86 -6.95 8.70 0.70
N LEU A 87 -7.27 9.54 -0.29
CA LEU A 87 -6.23 10.19 -1.11
C LEU A 87 -5.34 11.10 -0.28
N GLU A 88 -5.88 11.71 0.78
CA GLU A 88 -5.11 12.56 1.69
C GLU A 88 -4.00 11.77 2.39
N ASP A 89 -4.28 10.55 2.86
CA ASP A 89 -3.27 9.67 3.45
C ASP A 89 -2.17 9.35 2.42
N TRP A 90 -2.54 8.95 1.21
CA TRP A 90 -1.59 8.62 0.16
C TRP A 90 -0.79 9.82 -0.32
N ARG A 91 -1.40 11.01 -0.35
CA ARG A 91 -0.67 12.24 -0.64
C ARG A 91 0.46 12.45 0.35
N ARG A 92 0.18 12.25 1.63
CA ARG A 92 1.16 12.38 2.71
C ARG A 92 2.29 11.35 2.55
N TYR A 93 1.95 10.10 2.25
CA TYR A 93 2.95 9.04 2.03
C TYR A 93 3.83 9.35 0.83
N TYR A 94 3.27 9.75 -0.29
CA TYR A 94 4.04 10.11 -1.47
C TYR A 94 4.94 11.31 -1.23
N ALA A 95 4.48 12.29 -0.46
CA ALA A 95 5.31 13.45 -0.09
C ALA A 95 6.54 13.01 0.72
N TRP A 96 6.35 12.13 1.71
CA TRP A 96 7.45 11.58 2.48
C TRP A 96 8.41 10.72 1.65
N MET A 97 7.90 10.07 0.62
CA MET A 97 8.73 9.30 -0.33
C MET A 97 9.48 10.18 -1.32
N GLY A 98 9.18 11.47 -1.39
CA GLY A 98 9.74 12.37 -2.40
C GLY A 98 9.13 12.21 -3.78
N ARG A 99 7.98 11.54 -3.89
CA ARG A 99 7.30 11.31 -5.17
C ARG A 99 6.38 12.46 -5.52
N THR A 100 6.98 13.59 -5.90
CA THR A 100 6.28 14.85 -6.15
C THR A 100 5.26 14.78 -7.28
N SER A 101 5.51 13.96 -8.31
CA SER A 101 4.57 13.79 -9.43
C SER A 101 3.25 13.16 -8.94
N LYS A 102 3.32 12.22 -7.99
CA LYS A 102 2.13 11.61 -7.43
C LYS A 102 1.36 12.59 -6.56
N VAL A 103 2.05 13.43 -5.79
CA VAL A 103 1.45 14.51 -5.00
C VAL A 103 0.68 15.47 -5.91
N THR A 104 1.31 15.90 -7.01
CA THR A 104 0.69 16.78 -7.99
C THR A 104 -0.56 16.17 -8.62
N MET A 105 -0.53 14.88 -8.94
CA MET A 105 -1.69 14.18 -9.49
C MET A 105 -2.87 14.17 -8.51
N ILE A 106 -2.60 13.94 -7.23
CA ILE A 106 -3.64 13.93 -6.20
C ILE A 106 -4.20 15.34 -6.00
N ASP A 107 -3.35 16.35 -5.95
CA ASP A 107 -3.77 17.75 -5.81
C ASP A 107 -4.66 18.17 -6.98
N GLY A 108 -4.35 17.75 -8.20
CA GLY A 108 -5.17 18.01 -9.37
C GLY A 108 -6.57 17.40 -9.28
N LYS A 109 -6.70 16.25 -8.64
CA LYS A 109 -8.01 15.61 -8.41
C LYS A 109 -8.82 16.30 -7.32
N THR A 110 -8.17 16.78 -6.27
CA THR A 110 -8.86 17.42 -5.14
C THR A 110 -9.29 18.85 -5.45
N MET A 111 -8.72 19.48 -6.45
CA MET A 111 -9.06 20.84 -6.88
C MET A 111 -10.23 20.90 -7.88
N ARG A 112 -10.81 19.78 -8.21
CA ARG A 112 -11.93 19.72 -9.15
C ARG A 112 -13.27 19.78 -8.45
#